data_9ee4c3e2ca3fdfe6a65398bde7647087
#
_entry.id   9ee4c3e2ca3fdfe6a65398bde7647087
#
_cell.length_a   1.000
_cell.length_b   1.000
_cell.length_c   1.000
_cell.angle_alpha   90.00
_cell.angle_beta   90.00
_cell.angle_gamma   90.00
#
_symmetry.space_group_name_H-M   'P 1'
#
loop_
_entity.id
_entity.type
_entity.pdbx_description
1 polymer ?
#
loop_
_entity_poly.entity_id
_entity_poly.type
_entity_poly.pdbx_seq_one_letter_code
_entity_poly.pdbx_strand_id
1 'polypeptide(L)'
;EIKDDEVLIKTHYSSLNSKDALAATGVKGVVKKYPFIPGIDVAGEVIESNSKNFLVGDLVIATGYKLGMSVNGGFGQLVALPSNWIVKLPDGLSLLSAMEIGTAGLTAAASVKKLIDNEISLDKPVLVSGVTGGVGSIAVKLLQNLDIEVHGISGKSNEDEIIKSLNLKNLISRSEFMDEPTRPLDKALYAGAVDTV
;
A
#
# COMPACT_ATOMS: atom_id res chain seq x y z
N GLU A 1 -10.34 21.54 -19.43
CA GLU A 1 -11.24 20.57 -20.07
C GLU A 1 -10.67 19.15 -19.91
N ILE A 2 -11.51 18.22 -19.48
CA ILE A 2 -11.18 16.79 -19.40
C ILE A 2 -11.46 16.12 -20.75
N LYS A 3 -10.75 15.04 -21.05
CA LYS A 3 -10.88 14.25 -22.29
C LYS A 3 -12.07 13.29 -22.21
N ASP A 4 -12.36 12.63 -23.33
CA ASP A 4 -13.34 11.56 -23.37
C ASP A 4 -12.98 10.47 -22.36
N ASP A 5 -14.00 9.97 -21.64
CA ASP A 5 -13.90 8.99 -20.56
C ASP A 5 -12.98 9.37 -19.39
N GLU A 6 -12.64 10.65 -19.22
CA GLU A 6 -11.97 11.18 -18.04
C GLU A 6 -12.97 11.73 -17.01
N VAL A 7 -12.52 11.74 -15.78
CA VAL A 7 -13.24 12.27 -14.61
C VAL A 7 -12.33 13.24 -13.88
N LEU A 8 -12.83 14.45 -13.58
CA LEU A 8 -12.13 15.44 -12.76
C LEU A 8 -12.53 15.27 -11.31
N ILE A 9 -11.53 15.04 -10.47
CA ILE A 9 -11.69 14.79 -9.04
C ILE A 9 -11.15 15.98 -8.27
N LYS A 10 -11.95 16.52 -7.35
CA LYS A 10 -11.49 17.41 -6.30
C LYS A 10 -10.88 16.55 -5.19
N THR A 11 -9.57 16.63 -5.03
CA THR A 11 -8.84 15.86 -4.02
C THR A 11 -9.19 16.35 -2.63
N HIS A 12 -9.59 15.43 -1.76
CA HIS A 12 -9.80 15.68 -0.33
C HIS A 12 -8.63 15.12 0.49
N TYR A 13 -8.18 13.90 0.14
CA TYR A 13 -7.07 13.21 0.80
C TYR A 13 -6.19 12.50 -0.23
N SER A 14 -4.94 12.33 0.15
CA SER A 14 -3.95 11.51 -0.54
C SER A 14 -3.05 10.84 0.49
N SER A 15 -2.38 9.75 0.14
CA SER A 15 -1.44 9.06 1.03
C SER A 15 0.01 9.29 0.59
N LEU A 16 0.94 9.21 1.55
CA LEU A 16 2.38 9.27 1.30
C LEU A 16 2.93 7.87 1.08
N ASN A 17 3.59 7.68 -0.05
CA ASN A 17 4.24 6.43 -0.41
C ASN A 17 5.72 6.64 -0.74
N SER A 18 6.55 5.62 -0.56
CA SER A 18 7.98 5.69 -0.93
C SER A 18 8.17 6.09 -2.39
N LYS A 19 7.26 5.71 -3.28
CA LYS A 19 7.29 6.08 -4.70
C LYS A 19 7.12 7.58 -4.92
N ASP A 20 6.33 8.27 -4.10
CA ASP A 20 6.18 9.72 -4.16
C ASP A 20 7.48 10.43 -3.78
N ALA A 21 8.19 9.93 -2.77
CA ALA A 21 9.50 10.44 -2.39
C ALA A 21 10.53 10.24 -3.50
N LEU A 22 10.58 9.06 -4.13
CA LEU A 22 11.45 8.78 -5.26
C LEU A 22 11.13 9.66 -6.47
N ALA A 23 9.85 9.91 -6.73
CA ALA A 23 9.40 10.80 -7.78
C ALA A 23 9.82 12.25 -7.52
N ALA A 24 9.59 12.75 -6.29
CA ALA A 24 9.92 14.12 -5.89
C ALA A 24 11.44 14.39 -5.88
N THR A 25 12.25 13.39 -5.52
CA THR A 25 13.72 13.52 -5.48
C THR A 25 14.41 13.30 -6.82
N GLY A 26 13.65 13.03 -7.88
CA GLY A 26 14.20 12.92 -9.23
C GLY A 26 14.95 11.62 -9.54
N VAL A 27 14.62 10.53 -8.84
CA VAL A 27 15.22 9.22 -9.11
C VAL A 27 14.93 8.80 -10.55
N LYS A 28 15.98 8.46 -11.30
CA LYS A 28 15.88 8.05 -12.70
C LYS A 28 14.92 6.86 -12.88
N GLY A 29 14.05 6.96 -13.88
CA GLY A 29 13.11 5.88 -14.23
C GLY A 29 11.76 5.95 -13.52
N VAL A 30 11.60 6.77 -12.48
CA VAL A 30 10.33 6.95 -11.78
C VAL A 30 9.45 7.97 -12.52
N VAL A 31 9.96 9.17 -12.78
CA VAL A 31 9.28 10.21 -13.55
C VAL A 31 10.11 10.54 -14.78
N LYS A 32 9.43 10.66 -15.94
CA LYS A 32 10.09 10.94 -17.22
C LYS A 32 10.12 12.41 -17.58
N LYS A 33 9.15 13.20 -17.08
CA LYS A 33 8.99 14.59 -17.47
C LYS A 33 8.62 15.45 -16.26
N TYR A 34 9.33 16.57 -16.13
CA TYR A 34 9.10 17.58 -15.11
C TYR A 34 8.68 18.91 -15.76
N PRO A 35 7.92 19.79 -15.12
CA PRO A 35 7.32 19.62 -13.78
C PRO A 35 6.13 18.65 -13.78
N PHE A 36 5.82 18.05 -12.61
CA PHE A 36 4.65 17.21 -12.40
C PHE A 36 4.16 17.33 -10.95
N ILE A 37 2.95 16.85 -10.68
CA ILE A 37 2.39 16.76 -9.33
C ILE A 37 2.48 15.29 -8.87
N PRO A 38 3.21 14.98 -7.77
CA PRO A 38 3.26 13.63 -7.22
C PRO A 38 1.96 13.23 -6.52
N GLY A 39 1.95 12.04 -5.91
CA GLY A 39 0.83 11.45 -5.20
C GLY A 39 0.20 10.32 -6.00
N ILE A 40 0.60 9.06 -5.67
CA ILE A 40 0.11 7.86 -6.38
C ILE A 40 -1.26 7.38 -5.90
N ASP A 41 -1.81 8.04 -4.89
CA ASP A 41 -3.12 7.76 -4.32
C ASP A 41 -3.96 9.05 -4.29
N VAL A 42 -5.26 8.93 -4.47
CA VAL A 42 -6.22 10.04 -4.32
C VAL A 42 -7.57 9.53 -3.84
N ALA A 43 -8.17 10.27 -2.94
CA ALA A 43 -9.58 10.14 -2.56
C ALA A 43 -10.24 11.52 -2.62
N GLY A 44 -11.42 11.58 -3.22
CA GLY A 44 -12.09 12.87 -3.43
C GLY A 44 -13.48 12.74 -4.02
N GLU A 45 -13.97 13.86 -4.51
CA GLU A 45 -15.29 14.01 -5.09
C GLU A 45 -15.20 14.35 -6.58
N VAL A 46 -16.02 13.72 -7.38
CA VAL A 46 -16.16 14.00 -8.81
C VAL A 46 -16.82 15.36 -8.99
N ILE A 47 -16.15 16.29 -9.66
CA ILE A 47 -16.68 17.63 -9.97
C ILE A 47 -16.99 17.85 -11.45
N GLU A 48 -16.45 17.00 -12.33
CA GLU A 48 -16.74 16.96 -13.77
C GLU A 48 -16.53 15.53 -14.29
N SER A 49 -17.38 15.04 -15.19
CA SER A 49 -17.28 13.70 -15.72
C SER A 49 -17.68 13.62 -17.18
N ASN A 50 -16.80 13.03 -18.01
CA ASN A 50 -17.09 12.60 -19.37
C ASN A 50 -17.29 11.07 -19.45
N SER A 51 -17.46 10.41 -18.31
CA SER A 51 -17.69 8.95 -18.22
C SER A 51 -19.14 8.64 -17.87
N LYS A 52 -19.65 7.53 -18.41
CA LYS A 52 -21.00 7.02 -18.08
C LYS A 52 -21.06 6.35 -16.70
N ASN A 53 -19.91 6.03 -16.12
CA ASN A 53 -19.82 5.26 -14.87
C ASN A 53 -19.76 6.13 -13.61
N PHE A 54 -19.46 7.43 -13.76
CA PHE A 54 -19.29 8.35 -12.64
C PHE A 54 -20.10 9.63 -12.88
N LEU A 55 -20.75 10.09 -11.82
CA LEU A 55 -21.55 11.29 -11.79
C LEU A 55 -20.88 12.35 -10.91
N VAL A 56 -21.16 13.63 -11.17
CA VAL A 56 -20.78 14.72 -10.28
C VAL A 56 -21.37 14.47 -8.89
N GLY A 57 -20.54 14.60 -7.85
CA GLY A 57 -20.88 14.30 -6.47
C GLY A 57 -20.51 12.87 -6.02
N ASP A 58 -20.15 11.96 -6.93
CA ASP A 58 -19.66 10.63 -6.53
C ASP A 58 -18.36 10.76 -5.71
N LEU A 59 -18.30 10.07 -4.57
CA LEU A 59 -17.07 9.91 -3.81
C LEU A 59 -16.25 8.75 -4.40
N VAL A 60 -14.99 9.02 -4.66
CA VAL A 60 -14.14 8.10 -5.43
C VAL A 60 -12.72 7.99 -4.85
N ILE A 61 -12.08 6.89 -5.19
CA ILE A 61 -10.66 6.62 -4.91
C ILE A 61 -9.96 6.16 -6.19
N ALA A 62 -8.67 6.48 -6.30
CA ALA A 62 -7.79 5.90 -7.30
C ALA A 62 -6.40 5.68 -6.68
N THR A 63 -5.79 4.52 -6.99
CA THR A 63 -4.47 4.15 -6.52
C THR A 63 -3.65 3.53 -7.65
N GLY A 64 -2.36 3.82 -7.69
CA GLY A 64 -1.44 3.17 -8.62
C GLY A 64 -1.54 3.65 -10.07
N TYR A 65 -1.51 2.73 -11.03
CA TYR A 65 -1.37 3.03 -12.47
C TYR A 65 -0.20 3.97 -12.75
N LYS A 66 -0.46 5.11 -13.43
CA LYS A 66 0.54 6.14 -13.72
C LYS A 66 0.32 7.43 -12.93
N LEU A 67 -0.57 7.38 -11.94
CA LEU A 67 -0.90 8.50 -11.07
C LEU A 67 0.35 8.99 -10.32
N GLY A 68 0.61 10.29 -10.29
CA GLY A 68 1.78 10.86 -9.63
C GLY A 68 3.14 10.53 -10.27
N MET A 69 3.15 9.94 -11.47
CA MET A 69 4.38 9.56 -12.19
C MET A 69 4.43 10.06 -13.64
N SER A 70 3.43 9.75 -14.43
CA SER A 70 3.29 10.20 -15.83
C SER A 70 2.02 11.02 -16.05
N VAL A 71 1.13 10.99 -15.07
CA VAL A 71 -0.06 11.81 -14.94
C VAL A 71 0.04 12.53 -13.59
N ASN A 72 -0.42 13.77 -13.52
CA ASN A 72 -0.48 14.52 -12.26
C ASN A 72 -1.22 13.73 -11.18
N GLY A 73 -0.68 13.76 -9.96
CA GLY A 73 -1.13 12.93 -8.87
C GLY A 73 -1.97 13.65 -7.82
N GLY A 74 -2.26 12.91 -6.74
CA GLY A 74 -3.17 13.30 -5.67
C GLY A 74 -2.69 14.42 -4.75
N PHE A 75 -1.44 14.90 -4.85
CA PHE A 75 -0.95 16.05 -4.06
C PHE A 75 -1.38 17.39 -4.65
N GLY A 76 -2.14 17.38 -5.73
CA GLY A 76 -2.82 18.55 -6.28
C GLY A 76 -4.25 18.67 -5.74
N GLN A 77 -4.82 19.87 -5.84
CA GLN A 77 -6.22 20.11 -5.46
C GLN A 77 -7.21 19.43 -6.41
N LEU A 78 -6.83 19.29 -7.68
CA LEU A 78 -7.61 18.70 -8.75
C LEU A 78 -6.76 17.71 -9.52
N VAL A 79 -7.38 16.59 -9.89
CA VAL A 79 -6.76 15.59 -10.75
C VAL A 79 -7.76 15.05 -11.76
N ALA A 80 -7.36 14.99 -13.04
CA ALA A 80 -8.15 14.37 -14.11
C ALA A 80 -7.60 12.98 -14.40
N LEU A 81 -8.46 11.97 -14.34
CA LEU A 81 -8.07 10.56 -14.49
C LEU A 81 -9.01 9.84 -15.46
N PRO A 82 -8.48 8.84 -16.20
CA PRO A 82 -9.33 7.89 -16.94
C PRO A 82 -10.29 7.17 -15.98
N SER A 83 -11.53 7.00 -16.37
CA SER A 83 -12.56 6.39 -15.52
C SER A 83 -12.22 4.98 -15.07
N ASN A 84 -11.51 4.21 -15.88
CA ASN A 84 -11.08 2.85 -15.56
C ASN A 84 -9.96 2.76 -14.51
N TRP A 85 -9.42 3.89 -14.03
CA TRP A 85 -8.49 3.96 -12.89
C TRP A 85 -9.19 4.27 -11.57
N ILE A 86 -10.47 4.55 -11.61
CA ILE A 86 -11.24 5.10 -10.52
C ILE A 86 -12.20 4.04 -10.00
N VAL A 87 -12.39 3.99 -8.70
CA VAL A 87 -13.37 3.15 -8.03
C VAL A 87 -14.25 4.03 -7.15
N LYS A 88 -15.57 3.78 -7.14
CA LYS A 88 -16.45 4.43 -6.16
C LYS A 88 -16.01 4.06 -4.74
N LEU A 89 -16.08 5.04 -3.85
CA LEU A 89 -15.79 4.79 -2.43
C LEU A 89 -16.75 3.72 -1.91
N PRO A 90 -16.25 2.60 -1.34
CA PRO A 90 -17.12 1.58 -0.75
C PRO A 90 -17.97 2.12 0.39
N ASP A 91 -19.20 1.60 0.52
CA ASP A 91 -20.08 1.93 1.64
C ASP A 91 -19.42 1.65 3.00
N GLY A 92 -19.59 2.57 3.93
CA GLY A 92 -19.01 2.46 5.28
C GLY A 92 -17.54 2.89 5.39
N LEU A 93 -16.86 3.22 4.27
CA LEU A 93 -15.50 3.74 4.28
C LEU A 93 -15.52 5.27 4.13
N SER A 94 -14.70 5.97 4.89
CA SER A 94 -14.47 7.41 4.69
C SER A 94 -13.34 7.65 3.67
N LEU A 95 -13.33 8.84 3.03
CA LEU A 95 -12.21 9.23 2.16
C LEU A 95 -10.87 9.24 2.90
N LEU A 96 -10.87 9.65 4.18
CA LEU A 96 -9.68 9.61 5.03
C LEU A 96 -9.19 8.17 5.23
N SER A 97 -10.06 7.28 5.69
CA SER A 97 -9.70 5.88 5.93
C SER A 97 -9.28 5.16 4.64
N ALA A 98 -9.87 5.52 3.50
CA ALA A 98 -9.42 5.00 2.21
C ALA A 98 -7.95 5.37 1.92
N MET A 99 -7.51 6.56 2.32
CA MET A 99 -6.11 7.00 2.14
C MET A 99 -5.17 6.50 3.25
N GLU A 100 -5.68 6.21 4.45
CA GLU A 100 -4.92 5.47 5.47
C GLU A 100 -4.58 4.05 4.99
N ILE A 101 -5.45 3.44 4.21
CA ILE A 101 -5.23 2.15 3.53
C ILE A 101 -4.30 2.34 2.31
N GLY A 102 -4.72 3.14 1.35
CA GLY A 102 -4.00 3.52 0.14
C GLY A 102 -3.36 2.35 -0.62
N THR A 103 -2.33 2.66 -1.40
CA THR A 103 -1.52 1.66 -2.12
C THR A 103 -0.85 0.65 -1.17
N ALA A 104 -0.45 1.07 0.03
CA ALA A 104 0.18 0.19 1.01
C ALA A 104 -0.78 -0.92 1.46
N GLY A 105 -2.02 -0.56 1.77
CA GLY A 105 -3.06 -1.53 2.16
C GLY A 105 -3.48 -2.45 1.02
N LEU A 106 -3.63 -1.92 -0.19
CA LEU A 106 -3.91 -2.75 -1.38
C LEU A 106 -2.80 -3.78 -1.59
N THR A 107 -1.53 -3.38 -1.48
CA THR A 107 -0.37 -4.26 -1.62
C THR A 107 -0.34 -5.33 -0.52
N ALA A 108 -0.56 -4.93 0.73
CA ALA A 108 -0.64 -5.85 1.86
C ALA A 108 -1.76 -6.89 1.68
N ALA A 109 -2.96 -6.42 1.32
CA ALA A 109 -4.12 -7.30 1.11
C ALA A 109 -3.90 -8.29 -0.05
N ALA A 110 -3.31 -7.81 -1.17
CA ALA A 110 -2.98 -8.68 -2.30
C ALA A 110 -1.94 -9.76 -1.91
N SER A 111 -0.93 -9.39 -1.11
CA SER A 111 0.09 -10.31 -0.63
C SER A 111 -0.48 -11.37 0.31
N VAL A 112 -1.27 -10.95 1.31
CA VAL A 112 -1.94 -11.86 2.24
C VAL A 112 -2.92 -12.77 1.50
N LYS A 113 -3.76 -12.21 0.62
CA LYS A 113 -4.67 -13.01 -0.21
C LYS A 113 -3.91 -14.07 -1.01
N LYS A 114 -2.76 -13.72 -1.60
CA LYS A 114 -1.95 -14.67 -2.37
C LYS A 114 -1.43 -15.80 -1.50
N LEU A 115 -1.06 -15.55 -0.25
CA LEU A 115 -0.68 -16.62 0.68
C LEU A 115 -1.86 -17.56 0.95
N ILE A 116 -3.03 -17.01 1.27
CA ILE A 116 -4.23 -17.80 1.55
C ILE A 116 -4.68 -18.63 0.33
N ASP A 117 -4.69 -18.03 -0.85
CA ASP A 117 -5.06 -18.72 -2.10
C ASP A 117 -4.08 -19.85 -2.45
N ASN A 118 -2.86 -19.86 -1.92
CA ASN A 118 -1.90 -20.96 -2.08
C ASN A 118 -1.98 -22.00 -0.93
N GLU A 119 -3.04 -21.97 -0.13
CA GLU A 119 -3.32 -22.97 0.91
C GLU A 119 -2.12 -23.22 1.84
N ILE A 120 -1.49 -22.13 2.32
CA ILE A 120 -0.36 -22.25 3.24
C ILE A 120 -0.77 -23.00 4.51
N SER A 121 0.15 -23.78 5.05
CA SER A 121 -0.08 -24.49 6.32
C SER A 121 -0.19 -23.51 7.49
N LEU A 122 -1.33 -23.49 8.20
CA LEU A 122 -1.58 -22.57 9.30
C LEU A 122 -1.00 -23.03 10.65
N ASP A 123 -0.32 -24.18 10.67
CA ASP A 123 0.41 -24.71 11.85
C ASP A 123 1.77 -24.04 12.07
N LYS A 124 2.19 -23.19 11.15
CA LYS A 124 3.44 -22.43 11.19
C LYS A 124 3.19 -20.93 11.03
N PRO A 125 4.04 -20.08 11.63
CA PRO A 125 3.91 -18.65 11.50
C PRO A 125 4.21 -18.18 10.06
N VAL A 126 3.68 -16.99 9.72
CA VAL A 126 4.06 -16.26 8.53
C VAL A 126 5.11 -15.21 8.88
N LEU A 127 6.16 -15.12 8.08
CA LEU A 127 7.20 -14.13 8.23
C LEU A 127 6.80 -12.83 7.50
N VAL A 128 6.98 -11.67 8.14
CA VAL A 128 6.76 -10.37 7.50
C VAL A 128 8.01 -9.52 7.66
N SER A 129 8.63 -9.11 6.55
CA SER A 129 9.74 -8.17 6.57
C SER A 129 9.25 -6.72 6.60
N GLY A 130 10.08 -5.79 7.12
CA GLY A 130 9.75 -4.38 7.15
C GLY A 130 8.45 -4.04 7.88
N VAL A 131 8.17 -4.70 9.02
CA VAL A 131 6.89 -4.60 9.75
C VAL A 131 6.52 -3.20 10.22
N THR A 132 7.45 -2.27 10.28
CA THR A 132 7.19 -0.86 10.64
C THR A 132 6.86 0.02 9.43
N GLY A 133 6.93 -0.52 8.21
CA GLY A 133 6.52 0.16 6.99
C GLY A 133 5.01 0.07 6.75
N GLY A 134 4.49 0.88 5.83
CA GLY A 134 3.05 0.91 5.51
C GLY A 134 2.51 -0.47 5.11
N VAL A 135 3.17 -1.15 4.16
CA VAL A 135 2.73 -2.50 3.71
C VAL A 135 2.88 -3.53 4.83
N GLY A 136 4.06 -3.58 5.49
CA GLY A 136 4.36 -4.58 6.50
C GLY A 136 3.44 -4.50 7.71
N SER A 137 3.17 -3.30 8.22
CA SER A 137 2.30 -3.10 9.39
C SER A 137 0.85 -3.51 9.10
N ILE A 138 0.34 -3.18 7.91
CA ILE A 138 -1.02 -3.60 7.51
C ILE A 138 -1.07 -5.11 7.27
N ALA A 139 -0.05 -5.71 6.63
CA ALA A 139 0.03 -7.16 6.43
C ALA A 139 0.00 -7.92 7.76
N VAL A 140 0.76 -7.45 8.78
CA VAL A 140 0.72 -8.02 10.14
C VAL A 140 -0.70 -8.01 10.69
N LYS A 141 -1.41 -6.86 10.63
CA LYS A 141 -2.79 -6.75 11.14
C LYS A 141 -3.76 -7.65 10.38
N LEU A 142 -3.64 -7.74 9.06
CA LEU A 142 -4.49 -8.62 8.25
C LEU A 142 -4.29 -10.10 8.61
N LEU A 143 -3.04 -10.54 8.76
CA LEU A 143 -2.73 -11.91 9.16
C LEU A 143 -3.23 -12.22 10.57
N GLN A 144 -3.03 -11.30 11.53
CA GLN A 144 -3.54 -11.44 12.90
C GLN A 144 -5.07 -11.54 12.94
N ASN A 145 -5.78 -10.77 12.12
CA ASN A 145 -7.24 -10.84 12.03
C ASN A 145 -7.76 -12.16 11.42
N LEU A 146 -6.88 -12.92 10.78
CA LEU A 146 -7.15 -14.28 10.29
C LEU A 146 -6.63 -15.37 11.25
N ASP A 147 -6.31 -15.00 12.49
CA ASP A 147 -5.73 -15.88 13.51
C ASP A 147 -4.41 -16.56 13.10
N ILE A 148 -3.67 -15.96 12.17
CA ILE A 148 -2.37 -16.44 11.70
C ILE A 148 -1.27 -15.84 12.58
N GLU A 149 -0.40 -16.70 13.11
CA GLU A 149 0.77 -16.26 13.87
C GLU A 149 1.76 -15.54 12.96
N VAL A 150 2.26 -14.38 13.40
CA VAL A 150 3.19 -13.55 12.63
C VAL A 150 4.51 -13.37 13.38
N HIS A 151 5.61 -13.66 12.69
CA HIS A 151 6.95 -13.25 13.06
C HIS A 151 7.38 -12.05 12.22
N GLY A 152 7.88 -11.01 12.86
CA GLY A 152 8.27 -9.78 12.20
C GLY A 152 9.77 -9.59 12.06
N ILE A 153 10.22 -8.99 10.97
CA ILE A 153 11.61 -8.53 10.82
C ILE A 153 11.63 -7.01 10.81
N SER A 154 12.50 -6.42 11.65
CA SER A 154 12.70 -4.96 11.69
C SER A 154 14.15 -4.60 12.00
N GLY A 155 14.56 -3.42 11.52
CA GLY A 155 15.78 -2.76 11.98
C GLY A 155 15.57 -1.91 13.24
N LYS A 156 14.32 -1.78 13.74
CA LYS A 156 13.96 -1.05 14.95
C LYS A 156 13.92 -1.99 16.16
N SER A 157 14.09 -1.41 17.35
CA SER A 157 14.08 -2.17 18.60
C SER A 157 12.65 -2.46 19.08
N ASN A 158 12.52 -3.39 20.03
CA ASN A 158 11.26 -3.68 20.73
C ASN A 158 10.67 -2.47 21.49
N GLU A 159 11.47 -1.45 21.75
CA GLU A 159 11.03 -0.23 22.42
C GLU A 159 10.29 0.75 21.49
N ASP A 160 10.40 0.58 20.17
CA ASP A 160 9.69 1.42 19.20
C ASP A 160 8.17 1.27 19.34
N GLU A 161 7.46 2.39 19.39
CA GLU A 161 6.01 2.43 19.64
C GLU A 161 5.21 1.69 18.55
N ILE A 162 5.68 1.76 17.29
CA ILE A 162 5.03 1.03 16.20
C ILE A 162 5.16 -0.47 16.44
N ILE A 163 6.35 -0.94 16.81
CA ILE A 163 6.58 -2.37 17.12
C ILE A 163 5.65 -2.82 18.26
N LYS A 164 5.57 -2.04 19.35
CA LYS A 164 4.67 -2.35 20.47
C LYS A 164 3.21 -2.45 20.03
N SER A 165 2.77 -1.55 19.13
CA SER A 165 1.39 -1.54 18.64
C SER A 165 1.02 -2.72 17.75
N LEU A 166 2.01 -3.38 17.15
CA LEU A 166 1.80 -4.54 16.29
C LEU A 166 1.56 -5.84 17.08
N ASN A 167 1.88 -5.86 18.38
CA ASN A 167 1.68 -7.02 19.26
C ASN A 167 2.21 -8.35 18.64
N LEU A 168 3.44 -8.32 18.13
CA LEU A 168 4.08 -9.48 17.51
C LEU A 168 4.48 -10.49 18.56
N LYS A 169 4.30 -11.79 18.30
CA LYS A 169 4.81 -12.85 19.15
C LYS A 169 6.35 -12.96 19.10
N ASN A 170 6.92 -12.70 17.95
CA ASN A 170 8.36 -12.71 17.73
C ASN A 170 8.79 -11.59 16.81
N LEU A 171 9.80 -10.84 17.23
CA LEU A 171 10.48 -9.83 16.42
C LEU A 171 11.93 -10.25 16.23
N ILE A 172 12.33 -10.42 15.00
CA ILE A 172 13.69 -10.76 14.59
C ILE A 172 14.38 -9.48 14.16
N SER A 173 15.56 -9.20 14.72
CA SER A 173 16.33 -8.06 14.24
C SER A 173 16.82 -8.30 12.81
N ARG A 174 16.94 -7.22 12.03
CA ARG A 174 17.47 -7.34 10.66
C ARG A 174 18.87 -7.95 10.63
N SER A 175 19.74 -7.61 11.60
CA SER A 175 21.08 -8.16 11.69
C SER A 175 21.06 -9.67 11.93
N GLU A 176 20.25 -10.14 12.87
CA GLU A 176 20.09 -11.56 13.16
C GLU A 176 19.54 -12.35 11.96
N PHE A 177 18.59 -11.77 11.23
CA PHE A 177 18.03 -12.40 10.03
C PHE A 177 19.02 -12.47 8.85
N MET A 178 19.96 -11.53 8.78
CA MET A 178 20.99 -11.47 7.72
C MET A 178 22.23 -12.29 8.03
N ASP A 179 22.34 -12.85 9.24
CA ASP A 179 23.45 -13.74 9.60
C ASP A 179 23.42 -14.98 8.71
N GLU A 180 24.59 -15.39 8.21
CA GLU A 180 24.70 -16.54 7.32
C GLU A 180 24.26 -17.82 8.04
N PRO A 181 23.43 -18.67 7.40
CA PRO A 181 23.01 -19.92 7.99
C PRO A 181 24.22 -20.85 8.19
N THR A 182 24.30 -21.47 9.34
CA THR A 182 25.39 -22.38 9.67
C THR A 182 25.29 -23.72 8.93
N ARG A 183 24.18 -23.99 8.25
CA ARG A 183 23.90 -25.24 7.53
C ARG A 183 23.43 -24.96 6.11
N PRO A 184 23.76 -25.80 5.13
CA PRO A 184 23.32 -25.63 3.74
C PRO A 184 21.81 -25.73 3.54
N LEU A 185 21.12 -26.47 4.41
CA LEU A 185 19.66 -26.65 4.40
C LEU A 185 19.14 -26.63 5.84
N ASP A 186 18.23 -25.70 6.10
CA ASP A 186 17.48 -25.63 7.35
C ASP A 186 16.05 -26.14 7.19
N LYS A 187 15.41 -26.46 8.33
CA LYS A 187 13.99 -26.82 8.35
C LYS A 187 13.16 -25.59 7.97
N ALA A 188 12.11 -25.81 7.18
CA ALA A 188 11.12 -24.76 6.91
C ALA A 188 10.42 -24.35 8.22
N LEU A 189 10.72 -23.15 8.71
CA LEU A 189 10.19 -22.60 9.95
C LEU A 189 8.86 -21.86 9.72
N TYR A 190 8.62 -21.37 8.52
CA TYR A 190 7.50 -20.51 8.15
C TYR A 190 6.60 -21.18 7.13
N ALA A 191 5.30 -20.89 7.22
CA ALA A 191 4.31 -21.28 6.21
C ALA A 191 4.45 -20.47 4.91
N GLY A 192 4.92 -19.24 5.03
CA GLY A 192 5.13 -18.31 3.93
C GLY A 192 5.72 -17.01 4.42
N ALA A 193 5.95 -16.08 3.52
CA ALA A 193 6.45 -14.76 3.86
C ALA A 193 5.77 -13.66 3.05
N VAL A 194 5.60 -12.49 3.68
CA VAL A 194 5.31 -11.21 3.03
C VAL A 194 6.56 -10.37 3.10
N ASP A 195 7.25 -10.23 1.98
CA ASP A 195 8.46 -9.43 1.87
C ASP A 195 8.14 -8.04 1.35
N THR A 196 8.54 -7.01 2.10
CA THR A 196 8.23 -5.59 1.80
C THR A 196 9.47 -4.70 1.73
N VAL A 197 10.67 -5.29 1.65
CA VAL A 197 11.96 -4.56 1.64
C VAL A 197 12.71 -4.78 0.34
#